data_204756abab9eec6fb953b82a82f9cff7
#
_entry.id   204756abab9eec6fb953b82a82f9cff7
#
_cell.length_a   1.000
_cell.length_b   1.000
_cell.length_c   1.000
_cell.angle_alpha   90.00
_cell.angle_beta   90.00
_cell.angle_gamma   90.00
#
_symmetry.space_group_name_H-M   'P 1'
#
loop_
_entity.id
_entity.type
_entity.pdbx_description
1 polymer ?
#
loop_
_entity_poly.entity_id
_entity_poly.type
_entity_poly.pdbx_seq_one_letter_code
_entity_poly.pdbx_strand_id
1 'polypeptide(L)'
;MTLADVKTQAYAKMFAEEFSQRFPVAPLQFLDAWAIELPRCNIAKHGTLEPFVDGVFQKYTSNNGFISSEAELAEAFCHFSWCHSAGQMMVTDLQGFGSAVFTDPQIHCVKHDFFSRGNLGKDGMDQFFAGHCCNDICRSLELKESPIQFRLDSDTASVVSGHSGELSSRFSSHGPLVCQYCSDFVALRNQEYRDLMDEYQAVMCPSCKEKVKESLATTRCLSCEQPFTYSMYNVSLKGASVPPVCRSCEQGEVWKFID
;
A
#
# COMPACT_ATOMS: atom_id res chain seq x y z
N MET A 1 -11.92 -19.53 -7.22
CA MET A 1 -11.11 -18.66 -8.07
C MET A 1 -12.02 -18.04 -9.12
N THR A 2 -11.86 -16.79 -9.39
CA THR A 2 -12.81 -15.98 -10.15
C THR A 2 -12.06 -15.18 -11.22
N LEU A 3 -12.79 -14.48 -12.07
CA LEU A 3 -12.21 -13.54 -13.04
C LEU A 3 -11.30 -12.51 -12.36
N ALA A 4 -11.54 -12.18 -11.08
CA ALA A 4 -10.70 -11.28 -10.28
C ALA A 4 -9.30 -11.86 -10.05
N ASP A 5 -9.15 -13.16 -9.85
CA ASP A 5 -7.85 -13.79 -9.61
C ASP A 5 -6.99 -13.77 -10.88
N VAL A 6 -7.60 -14.08 -12.05
CA VAL A 6 -6.91 -13.97 -13.35
C VAL A 6 -6.49 -12.53 -13.63
N LYS A 7 -7.32 -11.56 -13.29
CA LYS A 7 -6.98 -10.13 -13.38
C LYS A 7 -5.80 -9.78 -12.47
N THR A 8 -5.81 -10.24 -11.22
CA THR A 8 -4.72 -10.00 -10.25
C THR A 8 -3.39 -10.55 -10.79
N GLN A 9 -3.40 -11.77 -11.33
CA GLN A 9 -2.21 -12.40 -11.91
C GLN A 9 -1.70 -11.64 -13.14
N ALA A 10 -2.59 -11.15 -14.00
CA ALA A 10 -2.20 -10.34 -15.16
C ALA A 10 -1.50 -9.03 -14.75
N TYR A 11 -2.00 -8.35 -13.70
CA TYR A 11 -1.33 -7.17 -13.16
C TYR A 11 0.02 -7.51 -12.54
N ALA A 12 0.13 -8.59 -11.77
CA ALA A 12 1.39 -9.04 -11.20
C ALA A 12 2.42 -9.36 -12.30
N LYS A 13 1.99 -9.97 -13.41
CA LYS A 13 2.82 -10.23 -14.58
C LYS A 13 3.37 -8.94 -15.21
N MET A 14 2.56 -7.90 -15.35
CA MET A 14 3.03 -6.59 -15.85
C MET A 14 4.12 -6.00 -14.94
N PHE A 15 3.95 -6.05 -13.63
CA PHE A 15 4.99 -5.61 -12.68
C PHE A 15 6.27 -6.47 -12.77
N ALA A 16 6.11 -7.76 -13.00
CA ALA A 16 7.23 -8.69 -13.14
C ALA A 16 8.06 -8.41 -14.42
N GLU A 17 7.40 -8.08 -15.51
CA GLU A 17 8.05 -7.67 -16.76
C GLU A 17 8.87 -6.39 -16.56
N GLU A 18 8.31 -5.38 -15.92
CA GLU A 18 9.01 -4.12 -15.60
C GLU A 18 10.18 -4.33 -14.61
N PHE A 19 9.98 -5.17 -13.59
CA PHE A 19 11.05 -5.55 -12.66
C PHE A 19 12.20 -6.24 -13.39
N SER A 20 11.90 -7.23 -14.24
CA SER A 20 12.88 -8.01 -14.96
C SER A 20 13.68 -7.18 -15.98
N GLN A 21 13.07 -6.14 -16.55
CA GLN A 21 13.78 -5.17 -17.40
C GLN A 21 14.79 -4.35 -16.61
N ARG A 22 14.47 -3.96 -15.37
CA ARG A 22 15.35 -3.17 -14.51
C ARG A 22 16.37 -4.03 -13.77
N PHE A 23 16.04 -5.29 -13.49
CA PHE A 23 16.90 -6.25 -12.82
C PHE A 23 17.06 -7.55 -13.62
N PRO A 24 17.75 -7.50 -14.77
CA PRO A 24 17.86 -8.64 -15.70
C PRO A 24 18.72 -9.80 -15.17
N VAL A 25 19.45 -9.60 -14.07
CA VAL A 25 20.30 -10.64 -13.44
C VAL A 25 19.47 -11.78 -12.86
N ALA A 26 18.27 -11.47 -12.34
CA ALA A 26 17.34 -12.46 -11.81
C ALA A 26 15.90 -12.12 -12.24
N PRO A 27 15.55 -12.39 -13.51
CA PRO A 27 14.22 -12.13 -14.01
C PRO A 27 13.22 -13.03 -13.30
N LEU A 28 12.04 -12.50 -13.00
CA LEU A 28 10.94 -13.25 -12.43
C LEU A 28 9.72 -13.19 -13.33
N GLN A 29 8.87 -14.19 -13.23
CA GLN A 29 7.67 -14.30 -14.06
C GLN A 29 6.50 -14.89 -13.29
N PHE A 30 5.29 -14.56 -13.73
CA PHE A 30 4.07 -15.22 -13.31
C PHE A 30 3.56 -16.15 -14.40
N LEU A 31 2.99 -17.28 -14.00
CA LEU A 31 2.33 -18.19 -14.93
C LEU A 31 1.18 -17.47 -15.65
N ASP A 32 0.90 -17.89 -16.87
CA ASP A 32 -0.31 -17.48 -17.56
C ASP A 32 -1.53 -18.11 -16.88
N ALA A 33 -2.60 -17.35 -16.74
CA ALA A 33 -3.83 -17.82 -16.14
C ALA A 33 -5.03 -17.47 -17.03
N TRP A 34 -5.95 -18.42 -17.17
CA TRP A 34 -7.19 -18.25 -17.94
C TRP A 34 -8.40 -18.57 -17.10
N ALA A 35 -9.40 -17.71 -17.18
CA ALA A 35 -10.72 -18.02 -16.65
C ALA A 35 -11.44 -18.99 -17.60
N ILE A 36 -11.96 -20.10 -17.06
CA ILE A 36 -12.69 -21.09 -17.81
C ILE A 36 -14.09 -21.30 -17.24
N GLU A 37 -15.05 -21.62 -18.11
CA GLU A 37 -16.37 -22.06 -17.71
C GLU A 37 -16.40 -23.59 -17.59
N LEU A 38 -17.09 -24.08 -16.56
CA LEU A 38 -17.26 -25.50 -16.25
C LEU A 38 -18.75 -25.86 -16.27
N PRO A 39 -19.40 -25.87 -17.45
CA PRO A 39 -20.86 -25.95 -17.56
C PRO A 39 -21.44 -27.24 -17.02
N ARG A 40 -20.65 -28.32 -16.94
CA ARG A 40 -21.07 -29.64 -16.42
C ARG A 40 -20.60 -29.95 -15.02
N CYS A 41 -19.92 -28.97 -14.35
CA CYS A 41 -19.42 -29.16 -12.98
C CYS A 41 -20.51 -28.77 -11.97
N ASN A 42 -20.82 -29.66 -11.05
CA ASN A 42 -21.84 -29.45 -10.01
C ASN A 42 -21.26 -28.63 -8.79
N ILE A 43 -19.93 -28.50 -8.72
CA ILE A 43 -19.25 -27.86 -7.60
C ILE A 43 -18.92 -26.38 -7.89
N ALA A 44 -18.50 -26.09 -9.13
CA ALA A 44 -18.14 -24.74 -9.55
C ALA A 44 -18.51 -24.51 -11.01
N LYS A 45 -19.05 -23.32 -11.33
CA LYS A 45 -19.36 -22.92 -12.70
C LYS A 45 -18.18 -22.34 -13.46
N HIS A 46 -17.21 -21.85 -12.73
CA HIS A 46 -16.00 -21.21 -13.27
C HIS A 46 -14.77 -21.76 -12.56
N GLY A 47 -13.64 -21.73 -13.23
CA GLY A 47 -12.35 -22.13 -12.71
C GLY A 47 -11.23 -21.28 -13.31
N THR A 48 -10.03 -21.50 -12.83
CA THR A 48 -8.80 -20.93 -13.39
C THR A 48 -7.97 -22.07 -13.97
N LEU A 49 -7.41 -21.85 -15.14
CA LEU A 49 -6.49 -22.77 -15.81
C LEU A 49 -5.11 -22.13 -15.83
N GLU A 50 -4.10 -22.88 -15.43
CA GLU A 50 -2.70 -22.51 -15.50
C GLU A 50 -1.87 -23.65 -16.07
N PRO A 51 -0.68 -23.39 -16.66
CA PRO A 51 0.25 -24.44 -17.03
C PRO A 51 0.65 -25.25 -15.81
N PHE A 52 0.75 -26.56 -15.97
CA PHE A 52 1.36 -27.40 -14.94
C PHE A 52 2.87 -27.17 -14.92
N VAL A 53 3.42 -26.93 -13.75
CA VAL A 53 4.87 -26.82 -13.52
C VAL A 53 5.30 -27.91 -12.55
N ASP A 54 6.25 -28.73 -12.96
CA ASP A 54 6.86 -29.72 -12.09
C ASP A 54 7.92 -29.05 -11.20
N GLY A 55 7.89 -29.32 -9.91
CA GLY A 55 8.85 -28.73 -8.96
C GLY A 55 8.31 -28.63 -7.54
N VAL A 56 9.16 -28.16 -6.64
CA VAL A 56 8.78 -27.91 -5.25
C VAL A 56 8.08 -26.55 -5.18
N PHE A 57 6.82 -26.58 -4.73
CA PHE A 57 6.06 -25.37 -4.48
C PHE A 57 6.47 -24.74 -3.16
N GLN A 58 6.77 -23.46 -3.16
CA GLN A 58 7.25 -22.70 -2.00
C GLN A 58 6.49 -21.37 -1.87
N LYS A 59 6.25 -20.96 -0.63
CA LYS A 59 5.68 -19.66 -0.30
C LYS A 59 6.77 -18.74 0.25
N TYR A 60 6.92 -17.57 -0.37
CA TYR A 60 7.95 -16.58 -0.03
C TYR A 60 7.39 -15.43 0.79
N THR A 61 6.22 -14.91 0.41
CA THR A 61 5.55 -13.85 1.15
C THR A 61 4.06 -14.17 1.31
N SER A 62 3.39 -13.49 2.22
CA SER A 62 1.94 -13.56 2.33
C SER A 62 1.32 -12.15 2.27
N ASN A 63 0.01 -12.10 2.08
CA ASN A 63 -0.73 -10.85 2.05
C ASN A 63 -0.91 -10.19 3.44
N ASN A 64 -0.50 -10.86 4.51
CA ASN A 64 -0.57 -10.37 5.89
C ASN A 64 0.82 -10.18 6.53
N GLY A 65 1.84 -9.92 5.72
CA GLY A 65 3.17 -9.49 6.18
C GLY A 65 4.17 -10.61 6.51
N PHE A 66 3.84 -11.90 6.28
CA PHE A 66 4.85 -12.95 6.40
C PHE A 66 5.89 -12.84 5.28
N ILE A 67 7.17 -12.97 5.63
CA ILE A 67 8.32 -13.00 4.72
C ILE A 67 9.20 -14.19 5.12
N SER A 68 9.46 -15.09 4.17
CA SER A 68 10.37 -16.23 4.35
C SER A 68 11.83 -15.77 4.40
N SER A 69 12.70 -16.51 5.08
CA SER A 69 14.15 -16.27 5.08
C SER A 69 14.81 -16.42 3.69
N GLU A 70 14.13 -17.05 2.75
CA GLU A 70 14.59 -17.27 1.37
C GLU A 70 13.90 -16.35 0.35
N ALA A 71 13.21 -15.31 0.83
CA ALA A 71 12.36 -14.45 0.00
C ALA A 71 13.08 -13.24 -0.60
N GLU A 72 14.39 -13.16 -0.60
CA GLU A 72 15.14 -11.95 -0.96
C GLU A 72 14.68 -11.31 -2.29
N LEU A 73 14.56 -12.10 -3.35
CA LEU A 73 14.08 -11.65 -4.65
C LEU A 73 12.59 -11.27 -4.61
N ALA A 74 11.77 -12.13 -3.99
CA ALA A 74 10.33 -11.93 -3.87
C ALA A 74 10.02 -10.68 -3.03
N GLU A 75 10.74 -10.49 -1.94
CA GLU A 75 10.63 -9.34 -1.04
C GLU A 75 10.98 -8.04 -1.77
N ALA A 76 12.09 -8.02 -2.52
CA ALA A 76 12.49 -6.88 -3.33
C ALA A 76 11.46 -6.56 -4.43
N PHE A 77 10.85 -7.58 -5.04
CA PHE A 77 9.79 -7.39 -6.02
C PHE A 77 8.50 -6.80 -5.41
N CYS A 78 8.08 -7.25 -4.22
CA CYS A 78 6.97 -6.63 -3.51
C CYS A 78 7.23 -5.13 -3.30
N HIS A 79 8.41 -4.77 -2.80
CA HIS A 79 8.83 -3.39 -2.58
C HIS A 79 8.89 -2.60 -3.90
N PHE A 80 9.46 -3.20 -4.95
CA PHE A 80 9.51 -2.60 -6.30
C PHE A 80 8.12 -2.26 -6.82
N SER A 81 7.16 -3.19 -6.73
CA SER A 81 5.80 -2.99 -7.22
C SER A 81 5.10 -1.81 -6.52
N TRP A 82 5.36 -1.64 -5.23
CA TRP A 82 4.89 -0.48 -4.47
C TRP A 82 5.54 0.82 -4.96
N CYS A 83 6.87 0.86 -5.11
CA CYS A 83 7.58 2.02 -5.64
C CYS A 83 7.14 2.36 -7.07
N HIS A 84 7.05 1.35 -7.93
CA HIS A 84 6.67 1.51 -9.34
C HIS A 84 5.25 2.05 -9.53
N SER A 85 4.33 1.66 -8.66
CA SER A 85 2.95 2.15 -8.63
C SER A 85 2.77 3.45 -7.83
N ALA A 86 3.86 4.11 -7.43
CA ALA A 86 3.80 5.30 -6.56
C ALA A 86 2.96 5.08 -5.28
N GLY A 87 3.09 3.90 -4.66
CA GLY A 87 2.39 3.55 -3.44
C GLY A 87 0.92 3.14 -3.61
N GLN A 88 0.44 3.01 -4.85
CA GLN A 88 -0.96 2.68 -5.11
C GLN A 88 -1.26 1.19 -5.03
N MET A 89 -0.27 0.36 -5.36
CA MET A 89 -0.38 -1.09 -5.42
C MET A 89 0.88 -1.74 -4.87
N MET A 90 0.71 -2.93 -4.31
CA MET A 90 1.81 -3.80 -3.89
C MET A 90 1.45 -5.23 -4.21
N VAL A 91 2.25 -5.89 -5.03
CA VAL A 91 2.11 -7.33 -5.28
C VAL A 91 2.68 -8.08 -4.08
N THR A 92 1.91 -8.97 -3.52
CA THR A 92 2.26 -9.80 -2.35
C THR A 92 1.79 -11.23 -2.53
N ASP A 93 1.87 -12.02 -1.49
CA ASP A 93 1.46 -13.44 -1.49
C ASP A 93 2.22 -14.26 -2.54
N LEU A 94 3.53 -13.96 -2.68
CA LEU A 94 4.39 -14.60 -3.66
C LEU A 94 4.65 -16.04 -3.29
N GLN A 95 4.27 -16.93 -4.17
CA GLN A 95 4.39 -18.36 -4.04
C GLN A 95 4.53 -18.99 -5.42
N GLY A 96 5.25 -20.11 -5.52
CA GLY A 96 5.48 -20.73 -6.82
C GLY A 96 6.60 -21.74 -6.82
N PHE A 97 7.31 -21.83 -7.94
CA PHE A 97 8.29 -22.89 -8.20
C PHE A 97 9.68 -22.29 -8.37
N GLY A 98 10.61 -22.72 -7.52
CA GLY A 98 11.92 -22.07 -7.45
C GLY A 98 11.76 -20.57 -7.11
N SER A 99 12.85 -19.82 -7.19
CA SER A 99 12.86 -18.41 -6.76
C SER A 99 12.29 -17.40 -7.76
N ALA A 100 11.85 -17.83 -8.94
CA ALA A 100 11.55 -16.90 -10.04
C ALA A 100 10.23 -17.16 -10.81
N VAL A 101 9.52 -18.27 -10.55
CA VAL A 101 8.25 -18.60 -11.22
C VAL A 101 7.13 -18.60 -10.21
N PHE A 102 6.22 -17.65 -10.31
CA PHE A 102 5.15 -17.40 -9.34
C PHE A 102 3.76 -17.65 -9.93
N THR A 103 2.82 -17.91 -9.04
CA THR A 103 1.40 -18.05 -9.35
C THR A 103 0.54 -17.56 -8.18
N ASP A 104 -0.74 -17.33 -8.43
CA ASP A 104 -1.76 -16.96 -7.45
C ASP A 104 -1.36 -15.82 -6.50
N PRO A 105 -0.85 -14.69 -7.03
CA PRO A 105 -0.47 -13.55 -6.21
C PRO A 105 -1.69 -12.85 -5.63
N GLN A 106 -1.47 -12.04 -4.60
CA GLN A 106 -2.41 -11.04 -4.15
C GLN A 106 -1.86 -9.64 -4.43
N ILE A 107 -2.75 -8.66 -4.57
CA ILE A 107 -2.36 -7.26 -4.72
C ILE A 107 -3.10 -6.43 -3.69
N HIS A 108 -2.34 -5.74 -2.83
CA HIS A 108 -2.86 -4.64 -2.05
C HIS A 108 -2.99 -3.41 -2.93
N CYS A 109 -4.13 -2.78 -2.87
CA CYS A 109 -4.42 -1.58 -3.65
C CYS A 109 -5.20 -0.60 -2.77
N VAL A 110 -4.84 0.69 -2.82
CA VAL A 110 -5.56 1.73 -2.08
C VAL A 110 -7.04 1.85 -2.49
N LYS A 111 -7.40 1.32 -3.67
CA LYS A 111 -8.79 1.14 -4.11
C LYS A 111 -9.26 -0.26 -3.73
N HIS A 112 -9.96 -0.37 -2.61
CA HIS A 112 -10.38 -1.66 -2.04
C HIS A 112 -11.17 -2.57 -2.98
N ASP A 113 -12.01 -2.00 -3.85
CA ASP A 113 -12.90 -2.78 -4.73
C ASP A 113 -12.24 -3.21 -6.04
N PHE A 114 -10.96 -2.92 -6.24
CA PHE A 114 -10.32 -3.15 -7.54
C PHE A 114 -9.80 -4.58 -7.73
N PHE A 115 -9.38 -5.23 -6.65
CA PHE A 115 -8.87 -6.61 -6.63
C PHE A 115 -9.72 -7.52 -5.72
N SER A 116 -9.34 -8.78 -5.60
CA SER A 116 -10.05 -9.82 -4.84
C SER A 116 -10.06 -9.55 -3.32
N ARG A 117 -10.69 -10.48 -2.57
CA ARG A 117 -10.81 -10.44 -1.10
C ARG A 117 -9.46 -10.42 -0.35
N GLY A 118 -8.35 -10.79 -1.01
CA GLY A 118 -7.00 -10.71 -0.45
C GLY A 118 -6.42 -9.29 -0.39
N ASN A 119 -7.10 -8.31 -1.00
CA ASN A 119 -6.69 -6.92 -0.95
C ASN A 119 -6.99 -6.31 0.44
N LEU A 120 -5.95 -6.13 1.25
CA LEU A 120 -6.02 -5.47 2.55
C LEU A 120 -5.74 -3.94 2.46
N GLY A 121 -5.62 -3.41 1.25
CA GLY A 121 -5.37 -1.99 1.02
C GLY A 121 -4.05 -1.53 1.62
N LYS A 122 -4.07 -0.33 2.18
CA LYS A 122 -2.89 0.27 2.83
C LYS A 122 -2.42 -0.53 4.04
N ASP A 123 -3.32 -1.12 4.81
CA ASP A 123 -2.98 -1.89 6.00
C ASP A 123 -2.11 -3.12 5.64
N GLY A 124 -2.41 -3.78 4.52
CA GLY A 124 -1.58 -4.88 4.03
C GLY A 124 -0.19 -4.43 3.57
N MET A 125 -0.09 -3.26 2.93
CA MET A 125 1.21 -2.66 2.58
C MET A 125 2.02 -2.30 3.84
N ASP A 126 1.37 -1.72 4.84
CA ASP A 126 2.02 -1.37 6.12
C ASP A 126 2.49 -2.63 6.86
N GLN A 127 1.71 -3.73 6.84
CA GLN A 127 2.12 -5.02 7.42
C GLN A 127 3.34 -5.60 6.72
N PHE A 128 3.41 -5.52 5.39
CA PHE A 128 4.62 -5.92 4.66
C PHE A 128 5.83 -5.10 5.09
N PHE A 129 5.71 -3.78 5.11
CA PHE A 129 6.82 -2.90 5.48
C PHE A 129 7.22 -3.00 6.95
N ALA A 130 6.37 -3.47 7.83
CA ALA A 130 6.73 -3.75 9.22
C ALA A 130 7.75 -4.89 9.36
N GLY A 131 7.77 -5.83 8.42
CA GLY A 131 8.73 -6.94 8.39
C GLY A 131 9.85 -6.80 7.35
N HIS A 132 9.68 -5.89 6.37
CA HIS A 132 10.63 -5.71 5.27
C HIS A 132 11.86 -4.91 5.68
N CYS A 133 13.04 -5.49 5.37
CA CYS A 133 14.30 -4.77 5.40
C CYS A 133 14.89 -4.71 3.98
N CYS A 134 15.19 -3.50 3.49
CA CYS A 134 15.79 -3.32 2.17
C CYS A 134 17.07 -4.16 2.03
N ASN A 135 17.06 -5.06 1.06
CA ASN A 135 18.18 -5.93 0.71
C ASN A 135 19.03 -5.33 -0.43
N ASP A 136 20.06 -6.05 -0.91
CA ASP A 136 20.93 -5.57 -1.96
C ASP A 136 20.23 -5.34 -3.29
N ILE A 137 19.16 -6.10 -3.57
CA ILE A 137 18.33 -5.91 -4.77
C ILE A 137 17.56 -4.59 -4.67
N CYS A 138 16.95 -4.30 -3.53
CA CYS A 138 16.26 -3.03 -3.29
C CYS A 138 17.22 -1.85 -3.50
N ARG A 139 18.44 -1.96 -2.97
CA ARG A 139 19.49 -0.92 -3.10
C ARG A 139 19.95 -0.77 -4.55
N SER A 140 20.16 -1.87 -5.26
CA SER A 140 20.61 -1.84 -6.68
C SER A 140 19.55 -1.22 -7.62
N LEU A 141 18.28 -1.36 -7.26
CA LEU A 141 17.14 -0.76 -7.97
C LEU A 141 16.82 0.66 -7.51
N GLU A 142 17.60 1.20 -6.54
CA GLU A 142 17.38 2.51 -5.94
C GLU A 142 15.92 2.69 -5.44
N LEU A 143 15.36 1.62 -4.86
CA LEU A 143 14.01 1.69 -4.34
C LEU A 143 13.96 2.65 -3.14
N LYS A 144 12.88 3.38 -3.04
CA LYS A 144 12.66 4.30 -1.92
C LYS A 144 12.57 3.52 -0.62
N GLU A 145 13.15 4.07 0.43
CA GLU A 145 13.08 3.48 1.75
C GLU A 145 11.62 3.27 2.21
N SER A 146 11.44 2.23 3.03
CA SER A 146 10.16 1.90 3.61
C SER A 146 9.58 3.08 4.40
N PRO A 147 8.30 3.44 4.22
CA PRO A 147 7.68 4.52 4.98
C PRO A 147 7.63 4.25 6.49
N ILE A 148 7.84 2.99 6.93
CA ILE A 148 7.83 2.60 8.35
C ILE A 148 9.21 2.75 8.99
N GLN A 149 10.31 2.53 8.29
CA GLN A 149 11.67 2.77 8.82
C GLN A 149 11.86 4.23 9.26
N PHE A 150 11.25 5.17 8.56
CA PHE A 150 11.25 6.58 8.96
C PHE A 150 10.62 6.87 10.34
N ARG A 151 9.70 6.01 10.81
CA ARG A 151 9.09 6.17 12.15
C ARG A 151 9.96 5.63 13.27
N LEU A 152 10.75 4.58 13.01
CA LEU A 152 11.65 3.99 13.99
C LEU A 152 12.92 4.85 14.18
N ASP A 153 13.43 5.48 13.13
CA ASP A 153 14.62 6.34 13.20
C ASP A 153 14.33 7.70 13.85
N SER A 154 13.08 8.19 13.83
CA SER A 154 12.69 9.43 14.49
C SER A 154 12.62 9.31 16.01
N ASP A 155 12.38 8.11 16.55
CA ASP A 155 12.27 7.88 17.99
C ASP A 155 13.61 7.52 18.64
N THR A 156 14.65 7.18 17.85
CA THR A 156 16.00 6.84 18.33
C THR A 156 17.08 7.91 18.07
N ALA A 157 16.74 9.02 17.43
CA ALA A 157 17.68 10.08 17.06
C ALA A 157 17.95 11.11 18.19
N SER A 158 18.06 10.64 19.43
CA SER A 158 18.72 11.41 20.48
C SER A 158 19.97 10.64 20.95
N VAL A 159 21.04 10.77 20.25
CA VAL A 159 22.48 10.72 20.61
C VAL A 159 23.26 10.23 19.37
N VAL A 160 23.80 11.10 18.58
CA VAL A 160 25.21 11.20 18.16
C VAL A 160 25.34 12.38 17.19
N SER A 161 25.99 13.42 17.66
CA SER A 161 26.50 14.56 16.86
C SER A 161 27.76 14.15 16.10
N GLY A 162 27.85 14.52 14.83
CA GLY A 162 29.13 14.47 14.13
C GLY A 162 29.07 14.52 12.62
N HIS A 163 29.12 15.76 12.10
CA HIS A 163 29.76 16.23 10.85
C HIS A 163 29.61 15.48 9.52
N SER A 164 29.18 16.31 8.61
CA SER A 164 29.53 16.49 7.20
C SER A 164 28.50 16.06 6.17
N GLY A 165 28.01 17.06 5.46
CA GLY A 165 28.08 17.19 4.04
C GLY A 165 26.82 17.74 3.41
N GLU A 166 26.77 19.07 3.18
CA GLU A 166 25.83 19.69 2.25
C GLU A 166 25.92 19.03 0.88
N LEU A 167 24.87 18.34 0.47
CA LEU A 167 24.39 18.23 -0.92
C LEU A 167 23.18 17.30 -1.00
N SER A 168 22.00 17.72 -0.61
CA SER A 168 20.77 17.05 -1.04
C SER A 168 19.49 17.82 -0.71
N SER A 169 19.43 19.11 -0.98
CA SER A 169 18.25 19.92 -0.68
C SER A 169 17.26 20.08 -1.85
N ARG A 170 17.25 19.20 -2.84
CA ARG A 170 16.41 19.38 -4.05
C ARG A 170 15.49 18.23 -4.45
N PHE A 171 15.49 17.11 -3.75
CA PHE A 171 14.52 16.04 -4.06
C PHE A 171 13.73 15.69 -2.81
N SER A 172 12.39 15.74 -2.92
CA SER A 172 11.50 15.25 -1.88
C SER A 172 11.77 13.76 -1.68
N SER A 173 12.02 13.34 -0.46
CA SER A 173 12.23 11.92 -0.09
C SER A 173 10.98 11.05 -0.28
N HIS A 174 9.85 11.68 -0.55
CA HIS A 174 8.61 11.03 -0.93
C HIS A 174 8.47 11.12 -2.44
N GLY A 175 8.37 9.98 -3.11
CA GLY A 175 8.03 9.96 -4.53
C GLY A 175 6.67 10.58 -4.82
N PRO A 176 6.22 10.53 -6.08
CA PRO A 176 4.93 11.08 -6.41
C PRO A 176 3.86 10.41 -5.55
N LEU A 177 3.29 11.20 -4.66
CA LEU A 177 2.16 10.81 -3.82
C LEU A 177 0.88 11.02 -4.62
N VAL A 178 -0.16 10.33 -4.25
CA VAL A 178 -1.47 10.49 -4.90
C VAL A 178 -2.42 11.20 -3.94
N CYS A 179 -3.04 12.25 -4.43
CA CYS A 179 -4.09 12.93 -3.69
C CYS A 179 -5.24 11.97 -3.38
N GLN A 180 -5.58 11.80 -2.11
CA GLN A 180 -6.64 10.89 -1.68
C GLN A 180 -8.04 11.37 -2.06
N TYR A 181 -8.15 12.58 -2.61
CA TYR A 181 -9.42 13.21 -2.97
C TYR A 181 -9.70 13.22 -4.50
N CYS A 182 -8.71 13.54 -5.32
CA CYS A 182 -8.88 13.60 -6.77
C CYS A 182 -8.07 12.57 -7.54
N SER A 183 -7.23 11.79 -6.84
CA SER A 183 -6.32 10.79 -7.43
C SER A 183 -5.23 11.38 -8.35
N ASP A 184 -5.01 12.69 -8.34
CA ASP A 184 -3.91 13.32 -9.05
C ASP A 184 -2.58 13.10 -8.33
N PHE A 185 -1.50 13.05 -9.08
CA PHE A 185 -0.16 12.98 -8.51
C PHE A 185 0.21 14.29 -7.81
N VAL A 186 0.82 14.18 -6.64
CA VAL A 186 1.24 15.31 -5.81
C VAL A 186 2.70 15.15 -5.44
N ALA A 187 3.51 16.14 -5.78
CA ALA A 187 4.88 16.25 -5.28
C ALA A 187 4.86 17.11 -4.00
N LEU A 188 5.15 16.49 -2.87
CA LEU A 188 5.23 17.17 -1.57
C LEU A 188 6.67 17.15 -1.06
N ARG A 189 7.09 18.24 -0.43
CA ARG A 189 8.32 18.24 0.38
C ARG A 189 8.05 17.50 1.69
N ASN A 190 9.08 17.00 2.33
CA ASN A 190 8.94 16.26 3.59
C ASN A 190 8.15 17.03 4.65
N GLN A 191 8.37 18.34 4.76
CA GLN A 191 7.64 19.16 5.73
C GLN A 191 6.17 19.29 5.34
N GLU A 192 5.87 19.55 4.07
CA GLU A 192 4.47 19.64 3.57
C GLU A 192 3.72 18.34 3.78
N TYR A 193 4.38 17.18 3.59
CA TYR A 193 3.81 15.88 3.88
C TYR A 193 3.48 15.72 5.37
N ARG A 194 4.42 16.06 6.26
CA ARG A 194 4.19 16.00 7.72
C ARG A 194 3.05 16.92 8.12
N ASP A 195 3.06 18.17 7.67
CA ASP A 195 2.00 19.13 7.98
C ASP A 195 0.62 18.63 7.53
N LEU A 196 0.53 18.00 6.34
CA LEU A 196 -0.71 17.39 5.86
C LEU A 196 -1.14 16.18 6.69
N MET A 197 -0.18 15.34 7.08
CA MET A 197 -0.48 14.17 7.90
C MET A 197 -0.87 14.56 9.32
N ASP A 198 -0.22 15.58 9.91
CA ASP A 198 -0.53 16.07 11.25
C ASP A 198 -1.90 16.76 11.29
N GLU A 199 -2.17 17.64 10.30
CA GLU A 199 -3.39 18.45 10.28
C GLU A 199 -4.62 17.68 9.75
N TYR A 200 -4.44 16.92 8.66
CA TYR A 200 -5.55 16.27 7.93
C TYR A 200 -5.48 14.76 7.93
N GLN A 201 -4.33 14.16 8.26
CA GLN A 201 -4.00 12.74 8.14
C GLN A 201 -4.32 12.17 6.75
N ALA A 202 -4.12 13.00 5.73
CA ALA A 202 -4.42 12.69 4.35
C ALA A 202 -3.44 13.40 3.42
N VAL A 203 -2.99 12.70 2.39
CA VAL A 203 -2.25 13.31 1.29
C VAL A 203 -3.22 14.00 0.36
N MET A 204 -3.02 15.31 0.16
CA MET A 204 -3.87 16.15 -0.67
C MET A 204 -3.05 17.01 -1.62
N CYS A 205 -3.55 17.19 -2.84
CA CYS A 205 -3.05 18.24 -3.72
C CYS A 205 -3.49 19.64 -3.21
N PRO A 206 -2.79 20.72 -3.60
CA PRO A 206 -3.12 22.08 -3.16
C PRO A 206 -4.59 22.45 -3.41
N SER A 207 -5.14 22.08 -4.57
CA SER A 207 -6.54 22.35 -4.92
C SER A 207 -7.53 21.66 -3.99
N CYS A 208 -7.28 20.37 -3.65
CA CYS A 208 -8.14 19.65 -2.72
C CYS A 208 -7.98 20.16 -1.28
N LYS A 209 -6.77 20.57 -0.88
CA LYS A 209 -6.54 21.21 0.42
C LYS A 209 -7.36 22.48 0.60
N GLU A 210 -7.42 23.35 -0.40
CA GLU A 210 -8.25 24.55 -0.35
C GLU A 210 -9.74 24.19 -0.26
N LYS A 211 -10.23 23.27 -1.09
CA LYS A 211 -11.64 22.80 -1.02
C LYS A 211 -12.00 22.22 0.36
N VAL A 212 -11.08 21.48 0.98
CA VAL A 212 -11.27 20.97 2.35
C VAL A 212 -11.39 22.13 3.34
N LYS A 213 -10.49 23.12 3.27
CA LYS A 213 -10.51 24.31 4.14
C LYS A 213 -11.76 25.15 3.97
N GLU A 214 -12.16 25.42 2.73
CA GLU A 214 -13.35 26.22 2.41
C GLU A 214 -14.67 25.54 2.83
N SER A 215 -14.64 24.23 2.97
CA SER A 215 -15.81 23.40 3.31
C SER A 215 -15.88 22.99 4.78
N LEU A 216 -15.09 23.60 5.66
CA LEU A 216 -15.09 23.27 7.08
C LEU A 216 -16.41 23.68 7.74
N ALA A 217 -17.01 22.77 8.47
CA ALA A 217 -18.21 22.98 9.27
C ALA A 217 -18.01 22.44 10.68
N THR A 218 -18.70 23.01 11.66
CA THR A 218 -18.61 22.61 13.06
C THR A 218 -19.91 21.97 13.52
N THR A 219 -19.83 20.87 14.23
CA THR A 219 -20.97 20.21 14.90
C THR A 219 -20.57 19.77 16.30
N ARG A 220 -21.52 19.22 17.07
CA ARG A 220 -21.26 18.63 18.39
C ARG A 220 -21.18 17.13 18.30
N CYS A 221 -20.20 16.57 18.97
CA CYS A 221 -20.04 15.13 19.12
C CYS A 221 -21.18 14.54 19.96
N LEU A 222 -21.85 13.50 19.47
CA LEU A 222 -22.92 12.83 20.21
C LEU A 222 -22.38 12.02 21.42
N SER A 223 -21.10 11.74 21.46
CA SER A 223 -20.49 10.94 22.55
C SER A 223 -19.93 11.81 23.67
N CYS A 224 -19.16 12.87 23.37
CA CYS A 224 -18.51 13.71 24.39
C CYS A 224 -19.08 15.13 24.45
N GLU A 225 -20.06 15.47 23.61
CA GLU A 225 -20.74 16.78 23.52
C GLU A 225 -19.82 17.96 23.16
N GLN A 226 -18.53 17.72 22.93
CA GLN A 226 -17.59 18.75 22.54
C GLN A 226 -17.79 19.15 21.07
N PRO A 227 -17.59 20.43 20.72
CA PRO A 227 -17.61 20.85 19.32
C PRO A 227 -16.40 20.25 18.58
N PHE A 228 -16.62 19.82 17.35
CA PHE A 228 -15.53 19.40 16.46
C PHE A 228 -15.79 19.86 15.03
N THR A 229 -14.72 20.03 14.27
CA THR A 229 -14.74 20.49 12.89
C THR A 229 -14.58 19.33 11.92
N TYR A 230 -15.32 19.32 10.83
CA TYR A 230 -15.25 18.34 9.75
C TYR A 230 -15.35 19.05 8.40
N SER A 231 -14.94 18.38 7.32
CA SER A 231 -15.04 18.93 5.98
C SER A 231 -16.26 18.40 5.25
N MET A 232 -17.12 19.29 4.79
CA MET A 232 -18.27 18.94 3.94
C MET A 232 -17.82 18.38 2.59
N TYR A 233 -16.66 18.80 2.09
CA TYR A 233 -16.07 18.24 0.89
C TYR A 233 -15.74 16.75 1.05
N ASN A 234 -15.19 16.36 2.20
CA ASN A 234 -14.93 14.95 2.53
C ASN A 234 -16.22 14.14 2.62
N VAL A 235 -17.25 14.70 3.24
CA VAL A 235 -18.56 14.06 3.36
C VAL A 235 -19.19 13.83 1.99
N SER A 236 -19.13 14.81 1.09
CA SER A 236 -19.72 14.70 -0.25
C SER A 236 -18.98 13.70 -1.14
N LEU A 237 -17.63 13.67 -1.09
CA LEU A 237 -16.83 12.73 -1.88
C LEU A 237 -17.04 11.26 -1.48
N LYS A 238 -17.21 11.01 -0.19
CA LYS A 238 -17.42 9.65 0.33
C LYS A 238 -18.87 9.18 0.24
N GLY A 239 -19.80 10.04 -0.19
CA GLY A 239 -21.23 9.77 -0.14
C GLY A 239 -21.71 9.48 1.29
N ALA A 240 -20.98 9.99 2.29
CA ALA A 240 -21.20 9.72 3.69
C ALA A 240 -22.14 10.75 4.32
N SER A 241 -22.73 10.41 5.45
CA SER A 241 -23.42 11.37 6.32
C SER A 241 -22.41 12.15 7.17
N VAL A 242 -22.84 13.28 7.74
CA VAL A 242 -22.06 14.04 8.72
C VAL A 242 -21.63 13.10 9.86
N PRO A 243 -20.36 13.10 10.29
CA PRO A 243 -19.90 12.24 11.37
C PRO A 243 -20.68 12.52 12.66
N PRO A 244 -21.27 11.52 13.30
CA PRO A 244 -22.04 11.72 14.53
C PRO A 244 -21.14 11.95 15.76
N VAL A 245 -19.88 11.50 15.69
CA VAL A 245 -18.91 11.59 16.79
C VAL A 245 -17.61 12.21 16.31
N CYS A 246 -16.90 12.88 17.21
CA CYS A 246 -15.57 13.39 16.92
C CYS A 246 -14.59 12.23 16.81
N ARG A 247 -13.44 12.50 16.20
CA ARG A 247 -12.41 11.49 15.92
C ARG A 247 -11.88 10.80 17.17
N SER A 248 -11.62 11.55 18.24
CA SER A 248 -11.13 10.97 19.50
C SER A 248 -12.14 9.96 20.08
N CYS A 249 -13.43 10.23 19.95
CA CYS A 249 -14.47 9.28 20.36
C CYS A 249 -14.61 8.08 19.42
N GLU A 250 -14.40 8.27 18.12
CA GLU A 250 -14.42 7.20 17.12
C GLU A 250 -13.24 6.23 17.32
N GLN A 251 -12.07 6.75 17.67
CA GLN A 251 -10.86 5.95 17.95
C GLN A 251 -10.85 5.34 19.36
N GLY A 252 -11.86 5.60 20.18
CA GLY A 252 -11.97 5.06 21.54
C GLY A 252 -11.02 5.70 22.55
N GLU A 253 -10.44 6.86 22.25
CA GLU A 253 -9.46 7.56 23.11
C GLU A 253 -10.09 8.34 24.29
N VAL A 254 -11.41 8.42 24.34
CA VAL A 254 -12.11 9.11 25.44
C VAL A 254 -12.58 8.11 26.47
N TRP A 255 -11.78 7.91 27.53
CA TRP A 255 -12.20 7.22 28.75
C TRP A 255 -13.18 8.14 29.51
N LYS A 256 -14.46 7.79 29.54
CA LYS A 256 -15.38 8.39 30.53
C LYS A 256 -15.09 7.73 31.88
N PHE A 257 -14.48 8.47 32.80
CA PHE A 257 -14.57 8.13 34.20
C PHE A 257 -16.04 8.33 34.59
N ILE A 258 -16.72 7.24 34.90
CA ILE A 258 -18.04 7.28 35.53
C ILE A 258 -17.72 7.39 37.02
N ASP A 259 -18.04 8.56 37.60
CA ASP A 259 -18.08 8.76 39.06
C ASP A 259 -19.24 7.97 39.66
#